data_19ab9e84ec4f150b8b1bba6c0ee5f43a
#
_entry.id   19ab9e84ec4f150b8b1bba6c0ee5f43a
#
_cell.length_a   1.000
_cell.length_b   1.000
_cell.length_c   1.000
_cell.angle_alpha   90.00
_cell.angle_beta   90.00
_cell.angle_gamma   90.00
#
_symmetry.space_group_name_H-M   'P 1'
#
loop_
_entity.id
_entity.type
_entity.pdbx_description
1 polymer ?
#
loop_
_entity_poly.entity_id
_entity_poly.type
_entity_poly.pdbx_seq_one_letter_code
_entity_poly.pdbx_strand_id
1 'polypeptide(L)'
;MAAARTLVTVSWSLQRIRHGEQAPWMGLTLAAMLGQIGLPGRGFGHGYGSMNEPGLAPLRSGLPRLPQGLNPVQTFIPVAAISDMLLRPGEEFDYNGRRLTYPDIKLVYWAGGNPFHHHQNIPRLRRALGRVDTVVVHEPYWTAMAKHADIVVPSTTAFERDDYSGSRNDPMLMAMPKLTAPYAQSRDDYTTFSALAEVLGFGEQFTEGRTARQWLAHMYEKWAAALDFVVPTFDEFWRRGHLRLPTERGLTLLADFRADPATHRLNTPSGRIEIFSSDIEAFGYDDCVGHPKWYEPSEWLRGPRAQRYPLHLLANQPASRLHSQLDGGPVSQRSKVQGREPIRMNPVDAAVRHLVDGDVVRVFNDRGSCLAGVVIDERLRRDVVQLATGAWFDPADPSDPDAMCVHGNPNVLTDDVGTSSLARGSTGAHVLVEVEKFAGPLPPVRAHEPPRIVQR
;
A
#
# COMPACT_ATOMS: atom_id res chain seq x y z
N MET A 1 -25.16 22.73 4.89
CA MET A 1 -24.94 21.54 4.04
C MET A 1 -26.25 21.08 3.39
N ALA A 2 -27.31 20.78 4.11
CA ALA A 2 -28.55 20.24 3.52
C ALA A 2 -29.21 21.15 2.44
N ALA A 3 -29.17 22.46 2.60
CA ALA A 3 -29.71 23.43 1.63
C ALA A 3 -28.79 23.68 0.42
N ALA A 4 -27.58 23.21 0.44
CA ALA A 4 -26.60 23.39 -0.64
C ALA A 4 -26.36 22.08 -1.39
N ARG A 5 -25.82 22.19 -2.61
CA ARG A 5 -25.31 21.02 -3.33
C ARG A 5 -24.05 20.53 -2.62
N THR A 6 -24.10 19.33 -2.04
CA THR A 6 -23.05 18.83 -1.14
C THR A 6 -22.53 17.46 -1.59
N LEU A 7 -21.23 17.36 -1.81
CA LEU A 7 -20.48 16.12 -1.93
C LEU A 7 -19.64 15.95 -0.67
N VAL A 8 -19.84 14.87 0.05
CA VAL A 8 -18.98 14.45 1.16
C VAL A 8 -17.86 13.60 0.60
N THR A 9 -16.61 13.94 0.89
CA THR A 9 -15.45 13.13 0.50
C THR A 9 -14.52 12.94 1.69
N VAL A 10 -13.86 11.79 1.74
CA VAL A 10 -12.86 11.45 2.75
C VAL A 10 -11.59 10.98 2.07
N SER A 11 -10.44 11.29 2.67
CA SER A 11 -9.15 10.85 2.17
C SER A 11 -8.93 9.37 2.49
N TRP A 12 -8.25 8.64 1.61
CA TRP A 12 -7.84 7.27 1.85
C TRP A 12 -6.89 7.13 3.04
N SER A 13 -6.12 8.16 3.36
CA SER A 13 -5.22 8.12 4.51
C SER A 13 -5.94 7.94 5.85
N LEU A 14 -7.20 8.39 5.96
CA LEU A 14 -7.99 8.27 7.20
C LEU A 14 -8.26 6.82 7.61
N GLN A 15 -8.31 5.88 6.67
CA GLN A 15 -8.46 4.46 6.99
C GLN A 15 -7.19 3.82 7.56
N ARG A 16 -6.03 4.49 7.45
CA ARG A 16 -4.72 3.94 7.84
C ARG A 16 -4.29 4.36 9.24
N ILE A 17 -5.25 4.41 10.14
CA ILE A 17 -5.08 4.72 11.56
C ILE A 17 -5.85 3.71 12.39
N ARG A 18 -5.60 3.63 13.69
CA ARG A 18 -6.42 2.83 14.59
C ARG A 18 -7.88 3.24 14.48
N HIS A 19 -8.81 2.29 14.36
CA HIS A 19 -10.23 2.50 14.06
C HIS A 19 -10.50 3.28 12.76
N GLY A 20 -9.64 3.12 11.77
CA GLY A 20 -9.66 3.88 10.52
C GLY A 20 -10.88 3.65 9.65
N GLU A 21 -11.63 2.57 9.84
CA GLU A 21 -12.91 2.28 9.17
C GLU A 21 -14.00 3.31 9.53
N GLN A 22 -13.93 3.91 10.72
CA GLN A 22 -14.97 4.77 11.24
C GLN A 22 -15.12 6.07 10.43
N ALA A 23 -14.01 6.64 9.93
CA ALA A 23 -14.04 7.91 9.21
C ALA A 23 -14.77 7.81 7.85
N PRO A 24 -14.48 6.87 6.94
CA PRO A 24 -15.24 6.69 5.71
C PRO A 24 -16.69 6.26 5.97
N TRP A 25 -16.95 5.41 6.98
CA TRP A 25 -18.31 5.02 7.32
C TRP A 25 -19.14 6.21 7.85
N MET A 26 -18.57 7.04 8.71
CA MET A 26 -19.22 8.29 9.15
C MET A 26 -19.43 9.27 7.99
N GLY A 27 -18.48 9.36 7.04
CA GLY A 27 -18.64 10.18 5.84
C GLY A 27 -19.82 9.72 4.98
N LEU A 28 -19.97 8.41 4.78
CA LEU A 28 -21.13 7.83 4.09
C LEU A 28 -22.43 8.08 4.85
N THR A 29 -22.42 7.91 6.16
CA THR A 29 -23.58 8.18 7.04
C THR A 29 -24.03 9.63 6.92
N LEU A 30 -23.10 10.58 6.98
CA LEU A 30 -23.40 12.01 6.81
C LEU A 30 -24.02 12.29 5.43
N ALA A 31 -23.44 11.71 4.35
CA ALA A 31 -23.97 11.86 3.01
C ALA A 31 -25.39 11.27 2.85
N ALA A 32 -25.65 10.14 3.51
CA ALA A 32 -27.01 9.54 3.55
C ALA A 32 -28.01 10.44 4.26
N MET A 33 -27.64 11.00 5.43
CA MET A 33 -28.48 11.93 6.20
C MET A 33 -28.78 13.22 5.42
N LEU A 34 -27.86 13.69 4.57
CA LEU A 34 -28.08 14.84 3.69
C LEU A 34 -29.07 14.55 2.54
N GLY A 35 -29.40 13.28 2.30
CA GLY A 35 -30.38 12.87 1.30
C GLY A 35 -29.99 13.15 -0.17
N GLN A 36 -28.69 13.35 -0.45
CA GLN A 36 -28.23 13.79 -1.77
C GLN A 36 -27.46 12.69 -2.55
N ILE A 37 -27.32 11.49 -2.00
CA ILE A 37 -26.71 10.35 -2.70
C ILE A 37 -27.54 10.02 -3.97
N GLY A 38 -26.87 9.77 -5.09
CA GLY A 38 -27.51 9.49 -6.38
C GLY A 38 -27.89 10.75 -7.19
N LEU A 39 -27.56 11.94 -6.71
CA LEU A 39 -27.72 13.18 -7.47
C LEU A 39 -26.40 13.64 -8.10
N PRO A 40 -26.38 14.20 -9.33
CA PRO A 40 -25.17 14.65 -9.99
C PRO A 40 -24.36 15.64 -9.16
N GLY A 41 -23.06 15.34 -8.96
CA GLY A 41 -22.11 16.17 -8.21
C GLY A 41 -22.43 16.30 -6.72
N ARG A 42 -23.14 15.33 -6.12
CA ARG A 42 -23.54 15.29 -4.70
C ARG A 42 -23.34 13.89 -4.12
N GLY A 43 -23.64 13.73 -2.83
CA GLY A 43 -23.60 12.45 -2.13
C GLY A 43 -22.25 12.15 -1.51
N PHE A 44 -21.74 10.94 -1.69
CA PHE A 44 -20.47 10.48 -1.13
C PHE A 44 -19.47 10.15 -2.22
N GLY A 45 -18.22 10.57 -2.01
CA GLY A 45 -17.10 10.24 -2.88
C GLY A 45 -15.87 9.83 -2.07
N HIS A 46 -15.20 8.76 -2.51
CA HIS A 46 -13.99 8.25 -1.89
C HIS A 46 -12.98 7.87 -2.95
N GLY A 47 -11.76 8.39 -2.85
CA GLY A 47 -10.68 8.07 -3.77
C GLY A 47 -10.84 8.63 -5.19
N TYR A 48 -11.58 9.69 -5.39
CA TYR A 48 -11.72 10.36 -6.68
C TYR A 48 -10.36 10.80 -7.24
N GLY A 49 -10.14 10.56 -8.53
CA GLY A 49 -8.86 10.77 -9.21
C GLY A 49 -7.88 9.61 -9.07
N SER A 50 -8.15 8.68 -8.19
CA SER A 50 -7.43 7.42 -8.08
C SER A 50 -8.01 6.43 -9.09
N MET A 51 -7.20 5.68 -9.83
CA MET A 51 -7.65 4.68 -10.80
C MET A 51 -8.56 5.22 -11.92
N ASN A 52 -8.49 6.50 -12.24
CA ASN A 52 -9.33 7.20 -13.24
C ASN A 52 -10.85 7.09 -13.01
N GLU A 53 -11.27 7.03 -11.75
CA GLU A 53 -12.69 6.84 -11.42
C GLU A 53 -13.63 8.05 -11.62
N PRO A 54 -13.17 9.31 -11.68
CA PRO A 54 -14.11 10.44 -11.78
C PRO A 54 -14.93 10.43 -13.06
N GLY A 55 -16.24 10.22 -12.93
CA GLY A 55 -17.23 10.44 -14.00
C GLY A 55 -17.24 9.41 -15.13
N LEU A 56 -16.42 8.36 -15.06
CA LEU A 56 -16.44 7.25 -16.01
C LEU A 56 -17.02 6.00 -15.35
N ALA A 57 -17.86 5.29 -16.08
CA ALA A 57 -18.29 3.95 -15.67
C ALA A 57 -17.10 2.98 -15.76
N PRO A 58 -16.98 2.01 -14.82
CA PRO A 58 -16.03 0.94 -14.96
C PRO A 58 -16.25 0.16 -16.25
N LEU A 59 -15.17 -0.26 -16.92
CA LEU A 59 -15.24 -1.11 -18.09
C LEU A 59 -15.98 -2.40 -17.75
N ARG A 60 -17.14 -2.64 -18.39
CA ARG A 60 -17.96 -3.85 -18.18
C ARG A 60 -17.21 -5.12 -18.58
N SER A 61 -16.41 -5.02 -19.64
CA SER A 61 -15.58 -6.11 -20.16
C SER A 61 -14.40 -6.48 -19.26
N GLY A 62 -14.06 -5.63 -18.28
CA GLY A 62 -12.78 -5.74 -17.58
C GLY A 62 -11.59 -5.56 -18.54
N LEU A 63 -10.45 -6.14 -18.18
CA LEU A 63 -9.22 -6.13 -18.97
C LEU A 63 -8.74 -7.57 -19.19
N PRO A 64 -7.92 -7.83 -20.23
CA PRO A 64 -7.27 -9.13 -20.39
C PRO A 64 -6.43 -9.47 -19.16
N ARG A 65 -6.53 -10.71 -18.68
CA ARG A 65 -5.87 -11.15 -17.44
C ARG A 65 -5.56 -12.64 -17.47
N LEU A 66 -4.53 -13.05 -16.74
CA LEU A 66 -4.22 -14.44 -16.52
C LEU A 66 -5.37 -15.16 -15.80
N PRO A 67 -5.64 -16.42 -16.15
CA PRO A 67 -6.57 -17.26 -15.38
C PRO A 67 -6.00 -17.46 -13.97
N GLN A 68 -6.87 -17.40 -12.96
CA GLN A 68 -6.45 -17.52 -11.55
C GLN A 68 -6.45 -18.99 -11.06
N GLY A 69 -7.10 -19.91 -11.77
CA GLY A 69 -7.26 -21.28 -11.32
C GLY A 69 -8.05 -21.39 -10.01
N LEU A 70 -7.85 -22.50 -9.32
CA LEU A 70 -8.43 -22.76 -7.99
C LEU A 70 -7.32 -22.72 -6.95
N ASN A 71 -7.49 -21.88 -5.92
CA ASN A 71 -6.58 -21.87 -4.78
C ASN A 71 -7.00 -22.95 -3.77
N PRO A 72 -6.21 -24.01 -3.57
CA PRO A 72 -6.55 -25.05 -2.59
C PRO A 72 -6.37 -24.56 -1.14
N VAL A 73 -5.59 -23.49 -0.92
CA VAL A 73 -5.36 -22.92 0.41
C VAL A 73 -6.47 -21.95 0.75
N GLN A 74 -7.24 -22.27 1.78
CA GLN A 74 -8.36 -21.44 2.24
C GLN A 74 -7.97 -20.47 3.34
N THR A 75 -6.85 -20.71 4.02
CA THR A 75 -6.33 -19.82 5.05
C THR A 75 -5.70 -18.58 4.41
N PHE A 76 -6.02 -17.42 4.95
CA PHE A 76 -5.41 -16.15 4.55
C PHE A 76 -5.10 -15.32 5.79
N ILE A 77 -4.13 -14.42 5.66
CA ILE A 77 -3.70 -13.54 6.73
C ILE A 77 -3.80 -12.09 6.23
N PRO A 78 -4.43 -11.18 6.97
CA PRO A 78 -4.40 -9.76 6.67
C PRO A 78 -2.96 -9.25 6.59
N VAL A 79 -2.64 -8.38 5.63
CA VAL A 79 -1.28 -7.87 5.41
C VAL A 79 -0.71 -7.21 6.67
N ALA A 80 -1.53 -6.50 7.44
CA ALA A 80 -1.10 -5.89 8.70
C ALA A 80 -0.70 -6.90 9.79
N ALA A 81 -1.04 -8.18 9.65
CA ALA A 81 -0.77 -9.23 10.63
C ALA A 81 0.44 -10.11 10.28
N ILE A 82 1.27 -9.74 9.30
CA ILE A 82 2.43 -10.54 8.88
C ILE A 82 3.39 -10.78 10.05
N SER A 83 3.75 -9.74 10.82
CA SER A 83 4.63 -9.90 11.99
C SER A 83 3.98 -10.78 13.05
N ASP A 84 2.68 -10.64 13.31
CA ASP A 84 1.95 -11.50 14.25
C ASP A 84 1.98 -12.97 13.81
N MET A 85 1.66 -13.24 12.54
CA MET A 85 1.68 -14.59 11.97
C MET A 85 3.03 -15.29 12.18
N LEU A 86 4.12 -14.59 11.89
CA LEU A 86 5.47 -15.19 11.99
C LEU A 86 5.94 -15.35 13.43
N LEU A 87 5.51 -14.48 14.35
CA LEU A 87 5.93 -14.51 15.76
C LEU A 87 5.04 -15.37 16.66
N ARG A 88 3.78 -15.64 16.23
CA ARG A 88 2.74 -16.26 17.06
C ARG A 88 2.02 -17.41 16.33
N PRO A 89 2.77 -18.38 15.75
CA PRO A 89 2.13 -19.51 15.08
C PRO A 89 1.20 -20.27 16.06
N GLY A 90 0.02 -20.64 15.58
CA GLY A 90 -0.99 -21.34 16.38
C GLY A 90 -1.90 -20.43 17.23
N GLU A 91 -1.60 -19.14 17.38
CA GLU A 91 -2.52 -18.22 18.06
C GLU A 91 -3.73 -17.89 17.18
N GLU A 92 -4.88 -17.71 17.84
CA GLU A 92 -6.12 -17.33 17.19
C GLU A 92 -6.28 -15.80 17.12
N PHE A 93 -6.99 -15.33 16.10
CA PHE A 93 -7.34 -13.93 15.94
C PHE A 93 -8.69 -13.74 15.25
N ASP A 94 -9.34 -12.61 15.54
CA ASP A 94 -10.61 -12.25 14.90
C ASP A 94 -10.37 -11.45 13.62
N TYR A 95 -11.19 -11.75 12.60
CA TYR A 95 -11.20 -11.02 11.33
C TYR A 95 -12.56 -11.15 10.65
N ASN A 96 -13.26 -10.04 10.47
CA ASN A 96 -14.52 -9.94 9.72
C ASN A 96 -15.53 -11.06 10.07
N GLY A 97 -15.82 -11.22 11.35
CA GLY A 97 -16.75 -12.22 11.88
C GLY A 97 -16.21 -13.65 11.90
N ARG A 98 -14.93 -13.86 11.59
CA ARG A 98 -14.28 -15.18 11.60
C ARG A 98 -13.25 -15.24 12.72
N ARG A 99 -13.10 -16.44 13.28
CA ARG A 99 -11.98 -16.81 14.14
C ARG A 99 -10.96 -17.58 13.29
N LEU A 100 -9.78 -17.02 13.11
CA LEU A 100 -8.71 -17.58 12.27
C LEU A 100 -7.51 -17.91 13.15
N THR A 101 -6.63 -18.81 12.67
CA THR A 101 -5.41 -19.23 13.37
C THR A 101 -4.20 -18.93 12.50
N TYR A 102 -3.15 -18.39 13.09
CA TYR A 102 -1.88 -18.15 12.38
C TYR A 102 -1.20 -19.47 12.04
N PRO A 103 -0.88 -19.71 10.75
CA PRO A 103 -0.12 -20.90 10.35
C PRO A 103 1.34 -20.82 10.81
N ASP A 104 2.00 -21.97 10.97
CA ASP A 104 3.43 -22.06 11.18
C ASP A 104 4.18 -21.98 9.84
N ILE A 105 4.65 -20.79 9.48
CA ILE A 105 5.30 -20.50 8.21
C ILE A 105 6.80 -20.78 8.30
N LYS A 106 7.31 -21.57 7.35
CA LYS A 106 8.75 -21.91 7.22
C LYS A 106 9.42 -21.17 6.07
N LEU A 107 8.68 -20.86 5.00
CA LEU A 107 9.17 -20.16 3.83
C LEU A 107 8.30 -18.96 3.52
N VAL A 108 8.92 -17.80 3.33
CA VAL A 108 8.27 -16.59 2.81
C VAL A 108 8.78 -16.35 1.40
N TYR A 109 7.87 -16.33 0.43
CA TYR A 109 8.16 -16.09 -0.99
C TYR A 109 7.54 -14.76 -1.43
N TRP A 110 8.39 -13.78 -1.77
CA TRP A 110 7.96 -12.42 -2.10
C TRP A 110 8.23 -12.10 -3.57
N ALA A 111 7.24 -12.32 -4.41
CA ALA A 111 7.31 -12.00 -5.84
C ALA A 111 6.71 -10.62 -6.11
N GLY A 112 7.46 -9.57 -5.81
CA GLY A 112 7.05 -8.17 -5.88
C GLY A 112 6.52 -7.62 -4.56
N GLY A 113 6.62 -6.31 -4.36
CA GLY A 113 6.32 -5.63 -3.11
C GLY A 113 7.50 -5.64 -2.13
N ASN A 114 7.51 -4.68 -1.21
CA ASN A 114 8.60 -4.53 -0.25
C ASN A 114 8.03 -4.11 1.12
N PRO A 115 7.94 -5.04 2.08
CA PRO A 115 7.34 -4.77 3.39
C PRO A 115 8.09 -3.69 4.17
N PHE A 116 9.40 -3.54 4.01
CA PHE A 116 10.18 -2.50 4.68
C PHE A 116 9.77 -1.06 4.33
N HIS A 117 8.97 -0.87 3.28
CA HIS A 117 8.51 0.44 2.85
C HIS A 117 7.07 0.76 3.27
N HIS A 118 6.26 -0.24 3.54
CA HIS A 118 4.84 -0.04 3.86
C HIS A 118 4.31 -0.85 5.03
N HIS A 119 5.12 -1.74 5.62
CA HIS A 119 4.77 -2.42 6.86
C HIS A 119 5.26 -1.60 8.05
N GLN A 120 4.50 -1.64 9.15
CA GLN A 120 4.77 -0.90 10.37
C GLN A 120 5.76 -1.65 11.25
N ASN A 121 6.34 -0.95 12.23
CA ASN A 121 7.23 -1.51 13.24
C ASN A 121 8.34 -2.39 12.65
N ILE A 122 9.18 -1.77 11.83
CA ILE A 122 10.28 -2.47 11.13
C ILE A 122 11.16 -3.31 12.07
N PRO A 123 11.53 -2.85 13.28
CA PRO A 123 12.26 -3.70 14.22
C PRO A 123 11.54 -5.02 14.53
N ARG A 124 10.23 -4.97 14.74
CA ARG A 124 9.42 -6.17 14.96
C ARG A 124 9.34 -7.06 13.73
N LEU A 125 9.15 -6.46 12.53
CA LEU A 125 9.16 -7.19 11.27
C LEU A 125 10.49 -7.92 11.03
N ARG A 126 11.64 -7.30 11.33
CA ARG A 126 12.95 -7.92 11.19
C ARG A 126 13.08 -9.15 12.10
N ARG A 127 12.64 -9.03 13.35
CA ARG A 127 12.60 -10.19 14.27
C ARG A 127 11.65 -11.28 13.77
N ALA A 128 10.52 -10.91 13.18
CA ALA A 128 9.57 -11.85 12.61
C ALA A 128 10.15 -12.62 11.41
N LEU A 129 10.78 -11.93 10.46
CA LEU A 129 11.45 -12.55 9.32
C LEU A 129 12.61 -13.47 9.73
N GLY A 130 13.31 -13.16 10.83
CA GLY A 130 14.34 -14.03 11.40
C GLY A 130 13.82 -15.34 12.03
N ARG A 131 12.49 -15.56 12.07
CA ARG A 131 11.88 -16.82 12.58
C ARG A 131 11.64 -17.87 11.52
N VAL A 132 11.63 -17.50 10.25
CA VAL A 132 11.40 -18.42 9.14
C VAL A 132 12.71 -19.03 8.64
N ASP A 133 12.63 -20.23 8.08
CA ASP A 133 13.82 -20.96 7.61
C ASP A 133 14.38 -20.35 6.32
N THR A 134 13.52 -19.78 5.47
CA THR A 134 13.92 -19.24 4.16
C THR A 134 13.04 -18.07 3.73
N VAL A 135 13.68 -17.01 3.26
CA VAL A 135 13.05 -15.85 2.63
C VAL A 135 13.54 -15.72 1.20
N VAL A 136 12.63 -15.81 0.23
CA VAL A 136 12.90 -15.65 -1.21
C VAL A 136 12.26 -14.35 -1.68
N VAL A 137 12.98 -13.57 -2.50
CA VAL A 137 12.45 -12.34 -3.08
C VAL A 137 12.79 -12.20 -4.56
N HIS A 138 11.83 -11.72 -5.35
CA HIS A 138 12.03 -11.23 -6.71
C HIS A 138 12.16 -9.72 -6.69
N GLU A 139 13.30 -9.19 -7.08
CA GLU A 139 13.56 -7.74 -7.06
C GLU A 139 14.49 -7.31 -8.21
N PRO A 140 14.16 -6.18 -8.88
CA PRO A 140 15.07 -5.56 -9.84
C PRO A 140 16.17 -4.70 -9.19
N TYR A 141 16.04 -4.37 -7.91
CA TYR A 141 16.95 -3.51 -7.16
C TYR A 141 17.32 -4.10 -5.80
N TRP A 142 18.44 -3.66 -5.23
CA TRP A 142 18.84 -4.02 -3.87
C TRP A 142 18.02 -3.23 -2.83
N THR A 143 16.73 -3.51 -2.79
CA THR A 143 15.82 -2.95 -1.78
C THR A 143 16.15 -3.46 -0.37
N ALA A 144 15.53 -2.86 0.63
CA ALA A 144 15.71 -3.35 2.00
C ALA A 144 15.25 -4.81 2.14
N MET A 145 14.16 -5.22 1.45
CA MET A 145 13.72 -6.62 1.46
C MET A 145 14.76 -7.54 0.82
N ALA A 146 15.32 -7.17 -0.34
CA ALA A 146 16.37 -7.95 -0.99
C ALA A 146 17.61 -8.13 -0.09
N LYS A 147 17.97 -7.10 0.70
CA LYS A 147 19.09 -7.16 1.65
C LYS A 147 18.79 -8.02 2.89
N HIS A 148 17.54 -8.41 3.13
CA HIS A 148 17.11 -9.25 4.25
C HIS A 148 16.62 -10.63 3.80
N ALA A 149 16.72 -10.97 2.52
CA ALA A 149 16.35 -12.27 1.98
C ALA A 149 17.55 -13.23 1.93
N ASP A 150 17.26 -14.53 2.03
CA ASP A 150 18.25 -15.60 1.86
C ASP A 150 18.53 -15.86 0.37
N ILE A 151 17.50 -15.73 -0.47
CA ILE A 151 17.58 -15.93 -1.91
C ILE A 151 17.00 -14.72 -2.63
N VAL A 152 17.78 -14.07 -3.47
CA VAL A 152 17.34 -12.96 -4.31
C VAL A 152 17.34 -13.41 -5.77
N VAL A 153 16.17 -13.37 -6.40
CA VAL A 153 15.96 -13.66 -7.81
C VAL A 153 15.90 -12.33 -8.56
N PRO A 154 16.89 -11.99 -9.39
CA PRO A 154 16.89 -10.74 -10.12
C PRO A 154 15.77 -10.74 -11.17
N SER A 155 14.80 -9.83 -11.03
CA SER A 155 13.66 -9.71 -11.93
C SER A 155 13.81 -8.53 -12.91
N THR A 156 13.11 -8.63 -14.04
CA THR A 156 13.08 -7.57 -15.06
C THR A 156 12.18 -6.41 -14.63
N THR A 157 12.54 -5.22 -15.07
CA THR A 157 11.64 -4.07 -15.09
C THR A 157 10.62 -4.21 -16.24
N ALA A 158 9.58 -3.35 -16.22
CA ALA A 158 8.58 -3.33 -17.29
C ALA A 158 9.15 -2.99 -18.69
N PHE A 159 10.32 -2.32 -18.78
CA PHE A 159 10.97 -1.99 -20.04
C PHE A 159 11.76 -3.16 -20.66
N GLU A 160 11.97 -4.21 -19.89
CA GLU A 160 12.81 -5.35 -20.27
C GLU A 160 11.99 -6.57 -20.71
N ARG A 161 10.66 -6.47 -20.75
CA ARG A 161 9.74 -7.53 -21.19
C ARG A 161 8.57 -6.95 -21.98
N ASP A 162 7.91 -7.82 -22.75
CA ASP A 162 6.61 -7.51 -23.34
C ASP A 162 5.50 -7.59 -22.29
N ASP A 163 4.55 -6.65 -22.34
CA ASP A 163 3.38 -6.63 -21.48
C ASP A 163 2.28 -5.75 -22.11
N TYR A 164 1.15 -5.57 -21.45
CA TYR A 164 0.19 -4.52 -21.76
C TYR A 164 -0.33 -3.88 -20.47
N SER A 165 -0.81 -2.66 -20.57
CA SER A 165 -1.28 -1.85 -19.46
C SER A 165 -2.68 -1.32 -19.71
N GLY A 166 -3.45 -1.25 -18.66
CA GLY A 166 -4.78 -0.64 -18.66
C GLY A 166 -5.24 -0.40 -17.23
N SER A 167 -6.33 0.35 -17.10
CA SER A 167 -6.99 0.58 -15.81
C SER A 167 -8.49 0.26 -15.94
N ARG A 168 -9.09 -0.14 -14.84
CA ARG A 168 -10.52 -0.51 -14.78
C ARG A 168 -11.45 0.59 -15.30
N ASN A 169 -11.10 1.85 -15.08
CA ASN A 169 -11.91 3.01 -15.42
C ASN A 169 -11.26 3.90 -16.48
N ASP A 170 -10.20 3.42 -17.11
CA ASP A 170 -9.54 4.08 -18.24
C ASP A 170 -9.93 3.36 -19.53
N PRO A 171 -10.41 4.07 -20.55
CA PRO A 171 -10.75 3.45 -21.83
C PRO A 171 -9.53 2.99 -22.65
N MET A 172 -8.32 3.20 -22.15
CA MET A 172 -7.11 2.87 -22.90
C MET A 172 -6.53 1.51 -22.47
N LEU A 173 -6.38 0.61 -23.43
CA LEU A 173 -5.49 -0.55 -23.32
C LEU A 173 -4.24 -0.23 -24.15
N MET A 174 -3.05 -0.33 -23.53
CA MET A 174 -1.79 0.03 -24.19
C MET A 174 -0.88 -1.19 -24.30
N ALA A 175 -0.30 -1.40 -25.46
CA ALA A 175 0.77 -2.36 -25.64
C ALA A 175 2.06 -1.81 -25.03
N MET A 176 2.80 -2.65 -24.34
CA MET A 176 4.08 -2.33 -23.72
C MET A 176 5.15 -3.24 -24.33
N PRO A 177 5.65 -2.92 -25.53
CA PRO A 177 6.71 -3.72 -26.14
C PRO A 177 8.00 -3.57 -25.34
N LYS A 178 8.75 -4.64 -25.26
CA LYS A 178 10.10 -4.66 -24.71
C LYS A 178 10.98 -3.59 -25.40
N LEU A 179 11.57 -2.71 -24.61
CA LEU A 179 12.38 -1.60 -25.10
C LEU A 179 13.90 -1.88 -25.00
N THR A 180 14.30 -2.74 -24.06
CA THR A 180 15.71 -3.08 -23.86
C THR A 180 15.88 -4.56 -23.48
N ALA A 181 17.07 -5.10 -23.66
CA ALA A 181 17.37 -6.44 -23.16
C ALA A 181 17.37 -6.46 -21.63
N PRO A 182 17.01 -7.61 -21.00
CA PRO A 182 17.16 -7.78 -19.57
C PRO A 182 18.59 -7.49 -19.12
N TYR A 183 18.70 -6.78 -17.98
CA TYR A 183 20.01 -6.48 -17.42
C TYR A 183 20.64 -7.71 -16.78
N ALA A 184 21.87 -8.02 -17.14
CA ALA A 184 22.67 -9.13 -16.61
C ALA A 184 21.91 -10.47 -16.59
N GLN A 185 21.63 -11.02 -15.42
CA GLN A 185 20.92 -12.29 -15.20
C GLN A 185 19.43 -12.13 -14.91
N SER A 186 18.87 -10.91 -15.04
CA SER A 186 17.45 -10.66 -14.76
C SER A 186 16.56 -11.48 -15.69
N ARG A 187 15.49 -12.03 -15.12
CA ARG A 187 14.44 -12.77 -15.82
C ARG A 187 13.07 -12.20 -15.42
N ASP A 188 12.12 -12.25 -16.34
CA ASP A 188 10.75 -11.95 -15.97
C ASP A 188 10.16 -13.06 -15.06
N ASP A 189 9.15 -12.71 -14.27
CA ASP A 189 8.58 -13.62 -13.28
C ASP A 189 7.97 -14.86 -13.95
N TYR A 190 7.36 -14.72 -15.15
CA TYR A 190 6.83 -15.86 -15.87
C TYR A 190 7.92 -16.87 -16.23
N THR A 191 9.07 -16.40 -16.75
CA THR A 191 10.22 -17.25 -17.06
C THR A 191 10.76 -17.94 -15.80
N THR A 192 10.86 -17.22 -14.69
CA THR A 192 11.33 -17.76 -13.42
C THR A 192 10.39 -18.83 -12.87
N PHE A 193 9.09 -18.54 -12.81
CA PHE A 193 8.10 -19.50 -12.31
C PHE A 193 7.92 -20.70 -13.26
N SER A 194 8.06 -20.50 -14.58
CA SER A 194 8.04 -21.63 -15.52
C SER A 194 9.19 -22.60 -15.28
N ALA A 195 10.41 -22.06 -15.08
CA ALA A 195 11.58 -22.88 -14.76
C ALA A 195 11.42 -23.61 -13.41
N LEU A 196 10.85 -22.95 -12.41
CA LEU A 196 10.54 -23.55 -11.11
C LEU A 196 9.50 -24.68 -11.25
N ALA A 197 8.42 -24.44 -12.01
CA ALA A 197 7.39 -25.43 -12.27
C ALA A 197 7.93 -26.65 -13.01
N GLU A 198 8.86 -26.46 -13.95
CA GLU A 198 9.54 -27.55 -14.66
C GLU A 198 10.33 -28.44 -13.70
N VAL A 199 11.15 -27.82 -12.82
CA VAL A 199 11.90 -28.57 -11.79
C VAL A 199 11.00 -29.31 -10.83
N LEU A 200 9.81 -28.77 -10.52
CA LEU A 200 8.82 -29.38 -9.66
C LEU A 200 7.93 -30.42 -10.37
N GLY A 201 8.09 -30.63 -11.67
CA GLY A 201 7.42 -31.66 -12.45
C GLY A 201 6.01 -31.31 -12.95
N PHE A 202 5.64 -30.02 -12.98
CA PHE A 202 4.33 -29.55 -13.51
C PHE A 202 4.47 -28.38 -14.50
N GLY A 203 5.60 -28.28 -15.19
CA GLY A 203 5.88 -27.21 -16.15
C GLY A 203 4.84 -27.06 -17.25
N GLU A 204 4.41 -28.18 -17.85
CA GLU A 204 3.37 -28.19 -18.89
C GLU A 204 2.01 -27.68 -18.37
N GLN A 205 1.60 -28.09 -17.18
CA GLN A 205 0.35 -27.60 -16.57
C GLN A 205 0.42 -26.10 -16.24
N PHE A 206 1.58 -25.60 -15.82
CA PHE A 206 1.77 -24.19 -15.49
C PHE A 206 1.78 -23.31 -16.74
N THR A 207 2.52 -23.72 -17.77
CA THR A 207 2.71 -22.92 -18.98
C THR A 207 1.61 -23.15 -20.03
N GLU A 208 0.90 -24.29 -20.00
CA GLU A 208 0.04 -24.79 -21.07
C GLU A 208 0.76 -24.80 -22.43
N GLY A 209 2.07 -25.04 -22.44
CA GLY A 209 2.94 -25.01 -23.60
C GLY A 209 3.14 -23.62 -24.21
N ARG A 210 2.78 -22.53 -23.53
CA ARG A 210 2.84 -21.16 -24.06
C ARG A 210 4.07 -20.41 -23.56
N THR A 211 4.65 -19.62 -24.44
CA THR A 211 5.61 -18.55 -24.10
C THR A 211 4.88 -17.33 -23.50
N ALA A 212 5.60 -16.42 -22.87
CA ALA A 212 5.03 -15.15 -22.37
C ALA A 212 4.27 -14.38 -23.47
N ARG A 213 4.83 -14.28 -24.68
CA ARG A 213 4.18 -13.62 -25.82
C ARG A 213 2.89 -14.33 -26.24
N GLN A 214 2.89 -15.65 -26.27
CA GLN A 214 1.68 -16.44 -26.59
C GLN A 214 0.61 -16.30 -25.50
N TRP A 215 1.02 -16.15 -24.22
CA TRP A 215 0.08 -15.83 -23.15
C TRP A 215 -0.57 -14.43 -23.33
N LEU A 216 0.19 -13.41 -23.70
CA LEU A 216 -0.36 -12.08 -23.99
C LEU A 216 -1.40 -12.16 -25.11
N ALA A 217 -1.09 -12.86 -26.21
CA ALA A 217 -2.02 -13.05 -27.32
C ALA A 217 -3.28 -13.82 -26.86
N HIS A 218 -3.11 -14.94 -26.18
CA HIS A 218 -4.22 -15.78 -25.70
C HIS A 218 -5.16 -15.01 -24.75
N MET A 219 -4.61 -14.26 -23.79
CA MET A 219 -5.43 -13.45 -22.87
C MET A 219 -6.22 -12.36 -23.59
N TYR A 220 -5.57 -11.70 -24.55
CA TYR A 220 -6.23 -10.69 -25.37
C TYR A 220 -7.35 -11.27 -26.21
N GLU A 221 -7.10 -12.36 -26.92
CA GLU A 221 -8.07 -13.05 -27.78
C GLU A 221 -9.27 -13.55 -27.00
N LYS A 222 -9.02 -14.19 -25.84
CA LYS A 222 -10.08 -14.65 -24.93
C LYS A 222 -10.93 -13.49 -24.41
N TRP A 223 -10.31 -12.38 -24.05
CA TRP A 223 -10.99 -11.17 -23.64
C TRP A 223 -11.78 -10.58 -24.82
N ALA A 224 -11.18 -10.42 -26.01
CA ALA A 224 -11.81 -9.89 -27.20
C ALA A 224 -13.05 -10.70 -27.62
N ALA A 225 -13.01 -12.03 -27.53
CA ALA A 225 -14.12 -12.91 -27.83
C ALA A 225 -15.32 -12.78 -26.87
N ALA A 226 -15.10 -12.24 -25.67
CA ALA A 226 -16.16 -11.99 -24.69
C ALA A 226 -16.79 -10.60 -24.78
N LEU A 227 -16.32 -9.75 -25.72
CA LEU A 227 -16.86 -8.39 -25.92
C LEU A 227 -18.12 -8.43 -26.80
N ASP A 228 -19.02 -7.48 -26.58
CA ASP A 228 -20.20 -7.21 -27.40
C ASP A 228 -19.93 -6.23 -28.55
N PHE A 229 -18.66 -5.84 -28.75
CA PHE A 229 -18.17 -4.98 -29.83
C PHE A 229 -16.87 -5.52 -30.42
N VAL A 230 -16.56 -5.10 -31.64
CA VAL A 230 -15.38 -5.57 -32.37
C VAL A 230 -14.14 -4.78 -31.96
N VAL A 231 -13.06 -5.48 -31.69
CA VAL A 231 -11.73 -4.93 -31.48
C VAL A 231 -10.75 -5.49 -32.52
N PRO A 232 -9.60 -4.83 -32.78
CA PRO A 232 -8.60 -5.35 -33.70
C PRO A 232 -8.04 -6.68 -33.23
N THR A 233 -7.38 -7.42 -34.14
CA THR A 233 -6.62 -8.61 -33.76
C THR A 233 -5.48 -8.24 -32.80
N PHE A 234 -4.95 -9.22 -32.06
CA PHE A 234 -3.82 -8.98 -31.16
C PHE A 234 -2.62 -8.33 -31.86
N ASP A 235 -2.25 -8.81 -33.06
CA ASP A 235 -1.13 -8.26 -33.80
C ASP A 235 -1.37 -6.84 -34.31
N GLU A 236 -2.61 -6.52 -34.68
CA GLU A 236 -2.98 -5.15 -35.03
C GLU A 236 -2.96 -4.22 -33.83
N PHE A 237 -3.52 -4.65 -32.69
CA PHE A 237 -3.43 -3.91 -31.44
C PHE A 237 -1.98 -3.64 -31.05
N TRP A 238 -1.15 -4.68 -31.08
CA TRP A 238 0.26 -4.58 -30.71
C TRP A 238 1.04 -3.60 -31.61
N ARG A 239 0.78 -3.64 -32.90
CA ARG A 239 1.40 -2.75 -33.87
C ARG A 239 0.93 -1.29 -33.73
N ARG A 240 -0.35 -1.07 -33.39
CA ARG A 240 -0.90 0.25 -33.13
C ARG A 240 -0.42 0.87 -31.82
N GLY A 241 0.02 0.04 -30.89
CA GLY A 241 0.50 0.44 -29.56
C GLY A 241 -0.62 0.72 -28.56
N HIS A 242 -1.86 0.92 -28.99
CA HIS A 242 -2.99 1.16 -28.09
C HIS A 242 -4.34 0.80 -28.72
N LEU A 243 -5.33 0.63 -27.85
CA LEU A 243 -6.72 0.47 -28.20
C LEU A 243 -7.57 1.33 -27.25
N ARG A 244 -8.48 2.12 -27.84
CA ARG A 244 -9.46 2.88 -27.07
C ARG A 244 -10.78 2.11 -27.03
N LEU A 245 -11.24 1.82 -25.83
CA LEU A 245 -12.50 1.10 -25.58
C LEU A 245 -13.68 2.09 -25.53
N PRO A 246 -14.89 1.65 -25.92
CA PRO A 246 -16.10 2.43 -25.72
C PRO A 246 -16.34 2.75 -24.25
N THR A 247 -16.74 3.96 -23.95
CA THR A 247 -17.08 4.39 -22.59
C THR A 247 -18.43 5.05 -22.55
N GLU A 248 -19.21 4.74 -21.53
CA GLU A 248 -20.39 5.53 -21.16
C GLU A 248 -19.91 6.78 -20.40
N ARG A 249 -20.47 7.93 -20.75
CA ARG A 249 -20.18 9.20 -20.08
C ARG A 249 -21.26 9.50 -19.05
N GLY A 250 -20.88 10.25 -18.01
CA GLY A 250 -21.86 10.84 -17.09
C GLY A 250 -22.38 9.91 -16.03
N LEU A 251 -21.54 8.97 -15.54
CA LEU A 251 -21.89 8.15 -14.38
C LEU A 251 -22.20 9.03 -13.15
N THR A 252 -23.40 8.92 -12.63
CA THR A 252 -23.75 9.38 -11.30
C THR A 252 -23.87 8.17 -10.40
N LEU A 253 -22.98 8.06 -9.41
CA LEU A 253 -22.95 6.91 -8.50
C LEU A 253 -24.28 6.76 -7.78
N LEU A 254 -24.87 5.56 -7.80
CA LEU A 254 -26.15 5.21 -7.17
C LEU A 254 -27.39 6.00 -7.70
N ALA A 255 -27.35 6.53 -8.93
CA ALA A 255 -28.51 7.22 -9.51
C ALA A 255 -29.70 6.27 -9.71
N ASP A 256 -29.46 5.06 -10.20
CA ASP A 256 -30.50 4.05 -10.45
C ASP A 256 -31.14 3.60 -9.13
N PHE A 257 -30.32 3.34 -8.09
CA PHE A 257 -30.82 3.04 -6.75
C PHE A 257 -31.69 4.17 -6.21
N ARG A 258 -31.32 5.44 -6.43
CA ARG A 258 -32.11 6.58 -6.01
C ARG A 258 -33.45 6.67 -6.76
N ALA A 259 -33.43 6.41 -8.05
CA ALA A 259 -34.63 6.47 -8.90
C ALA A 259 -35.63 5.36 -8.53
N ASP A 260 -35.16 4.13 -8.33
CA ASP A 260 -35.97 2.98 -7.95
C ASP A 260 -35.19 2.01 -7.05
N PRO A 261 -35.24 2.20 -5.71
CA PRO A 261 -34.53 1.35 -4.76
C PRO A 261 -35.05 -0.09 -4.67
N ALA A 262 -36.23 -0.35 -5.20
CA ALA A 262 -36.80 -1.71 -5.19
C ALA A 262 -36.20 -2.59 -6.29
N THR A 263 -36.07 -2.02 -7.49
CA THR A 263 -35.49 -2.69 -8.66
C THR A 263 -33.96 -2.68 -8.65
N HIS A 264 -33.36 -1.55 -8.25
CA HIS A 264 -31.89 -1.36 -8.23
C HIS A 264 -31.34 -1.46 -6.80
N ARG A 265 -31.60 -2.60 -6.13
CA ARG A 265 -31.16 -2.85 -4.76
C ARG A 265 -29.65 -2.79 -4.66
N LEU A 266 -29.12 -2.30 -3.54
CA LEU A 266 -27.70 -2.38 -3.21
C LEU A 266 -27.32 -3.82 -2.81
N ASN A 267 -26.03 -4.13 -2.99
CA ASN A 267 -25.48 -5.39 -2.52
C ASN A 267 -25.17 -5.37 -1.02
N THR A 268 -26.18 -5.09 -0.23
CA THR A 268 -26.17 -5.11 1.24
C THR A 268 -27.29 -6.04 1.72
N PRO A 269 -27.26 -6.58 2.96
CA PRO A 269 -28.32 -7.43 3.50
C PRO A 269 -29.72 -6.85 3.33
N SER A 270 -29.90 -5.57 3.63
CA SER A 270 -31.17 -4.86 3.47
C SER A 270 -31.50 -4.49 2.01
N GLY A 271 -30.52 -4.50 1.12
CA GLY A 271 -30.60 -3.95 -0.24
C GLY A 271 -30.64 -2.41 -0.26
N ARG A 272 -30.32 -1.76 0.85
CA ARG A 272 -30.33 -0.29 1.06
C ARG A 272 -29.00 0.20 1.61
N ILE A 273 -28.85 1.49 1.75
CA ILE A 273 -27.71 2.10 2.48
C ILE A 273 -27.90 1.76 3.96
N GLU A 274 -26.91 1.08 4.55
CA GLU A 274 -26.92 0.69 5.95
C GLU A 274 -26.05 1.63 6.78
N ILE A 275 -26.71 2.45 7.62
CA ILE A 275 -26.04 3.24 8.65
C ILE A 275 -25.72 2.36 9.85
N PHE A 276 -26.60 1.43 10.18
CA PHE A 276 -26.39 0.36 11.13
C PHE A 276 -26.27 -0.97 10.38
N SER A 277 -25.23 -1.72 10.65
CA SER A 277 -24.99 -3.07 10.11
C SER A 277 -25.26 -4.11 11.20
N SER A 278 -26.32 -4.88 11.03
CA SER A 278 -26.65 -6.00 11.94
C SER A 278 -25.57 -7.11 11.91
N ASP A 279 -24.92 -7.28 10.78
CA ASP A 279 -23.87 -8.31 10.62
C ASP A 279 -22.64 -7.94 11.45
N ILE A 280 -22.21 -6.68 11.38
CA ILE A 280 -21.06 -6.20 12.17
C ILE A 280 -21.39 -6.20 13.67
N GLU A 281 -22.60 -5.78 14.04
CA GLU A 281 -23.04 -5.84 15.44
C GLU A 281 -23.05 -7.27 15.99
N ALA A 282 -23.48 -8.23 15.17
CA ALA A 282 -23.51 -9.64 15.55
C ALA A 282 -22.12 -10.26 15.77
N PHE A 283 -21.04 -9.65 15.25
CA PHE A 283 -19.67 -10.09 15.53
C PHE A 283 -19.25 -9.84 16.99
N GLY A 284 -19.89 -8.90 17.67
CA GLY A 284 -19.63 -8.61 19.09
C GLY A 284 -18.26 -7.99 19.35
N TYR A 285 -17.72 -7.22 18.39
CA TYR A 285 -16.42 -6.59 18.54
C TYR A 285 -16.49 -5.28 19.34
N ASP A 286 -15.66 -5.17 20.38
CA ASP A 286 -15.56 -3.93 21.17
C ASP A 286 -14.91 -2.77 20.38
N ASP A 287 -14.05 -3.10 19.40
CA ASP A 287 -13.28 -2.13 18.62
C ASP A 287 -13.93 -1.75 17.29
N CYS A 288 -15.09 -2.36 16.93
CA CYS A 288 -15.90 -2.00 15.78
C CYS A 288 -17.34 -2.51 15.94
N VAL A 289 -18.23 -1.68 16.47
CA VAL A 289 -19.67 -1.98 16.62
C VAL A 289 -20.44 -1.75 15.31
N GLY A 290 -21.71 -2.11 15.25
CA GLY A 290 -22.56 -2.07 14.05
C GLY A 290 -22.91 -0.69 13.49
N HIS A 291 -22.34 0.39 14.01
CA HIS A 291 -22.56 1.76 13.54
C HIS A 291 -21.29 2.61 13.72
N PRO A 292 -21.11 3.70 12.96
CA PRO A 292 -19.99 4.60 13.16
C PRO A 292 -19.95 5.16 14.58
N LYS A 293 -18.81 5.00 15.24
CA LYS A 293 -18.59 5.44 16.62
C LYS A 293 -17.21 6.06 16.75
N TRP A 294 -17.07 7.06 17.61
CA TRP A 294 -15.77 7.54 18.02
C TRP A 294 -15.10 6.56 18.98
N TYR A 295 -13.91 6.15 18.65
CA TYR A 295 -13.00 5.42 19.52
C TYR A 295 -11.79 6.27 19.81
N GLU A 296 -11.38 6.33 21.07
CA GLU A 296 -10.19 7.08 21.46
C GLU A 296 -8.94 6.42 20.86
N PRO A 297 -8.11 7.17 20.10
CA PRO A 297 -6.87 6.63 19.59
C PRO A 297 -5.88 6.30 20.72
N SER A 298 -5.07 5.26 20.54
CA SER A 298 -4.00 4.92 21.52
C SER A 298 -2.91 6.00 21.59
N GLU A 299 -2.73 6.78 20.53
CA GLU A 299 -1.73 7.85 20.42
C GLU A 299 -2.36 9.12 19.83
N TRP A 300 -2.33 10.20 20.60
CA TRP A 300 -2.81 11.51 20.19
C TRP A 300 -2.29 12.61 21.11
N LEU A 301 -2.26 13.87 20.64
CA LEU A 301 -1.59 15.01 21.29
C LEU A 301 -2.08 15.34 22.71
N ARG A 302 -3.26 14.85 23.13
CA ARG A 302 -3.78 15.04 24.49
C ARG A 302 -3.81 13.75 25.29
N GLY A 303 -3.33 12.65 24.70
CA GLY A 303 -3.22 11.35 25.38
C GLY A 303 -2.01 11.29 26.32
N PRO A 304 -1.96 10.29 27.20
CA PRO A 304 -0.87 10.14 28.18
C PRO A 304 0.53 10.03 27.53
N ARG A 305 0.62 9.41 26.36
CA ARG A 305 1.91 9.25 25.64
C ARG A 305 2.47 10.59 25.15
N ALA A 306 1.65 11.62 24.94
CA ALA A 306 2.10 12.95 24.52
C ALA A 306 2.96 13.66 25.57
N GLN A 307 2.94 13.25 26.83
CA GLN A 307 3.85 13.78 27.86
C GLN A 307 5.29 13.38 27.58
N ARG A 308 5.52 12.22 26.98
CA ARG A 308 6.85 11.73 26.63
C ARG A 308 7.21 11.96 25.16
N TYR A 309 6.25 11.92 24.26
CA TYR A 309 6.40 12.07 22.83
C TYR A 309 5.43 13.15 22.32
N PRO A 310 5.80 14.44 22.46
CA PRO A 310 4.85 15.56 22.31
C PRO A 310 4.55 15.95 20.88
N LEU A 311 5.19 15.35 19.88
CA LEU A 311 5.00 15.68 18.49
C LEU A 311 4.18 14.58 17.78
N HIS A 312 3.14 14.99 17.06
CA HIS A 312 2.36 14.11 16.20
C HIS A 312 3.00 14.01 14.82
N LEU A 313 3.61 12.88 14.53
CA LEU A 313 4.20 12.61 13.23
C LEU A 313 3.13 12.13 12.24
N LEU A 314 3.07 12.77 11.08
CA LEU A 314 2.30 12.32 9.92
C LEU A 314 3.24 11.70 8.89
N ALA A 315 3.04 10.41 8.60
CA ALA A 315 3.75 9.69 7.54
C ALA A 315 3.00 9.88 6.20
N ASN A 316 3.09 11.08 5.64
CA ASN A 316 2.42 11.45 4.39
C ASN A 316 3.10 10.85 3.16
N GLN A 317 2.42 10.89 2.01
CA GLN A 317 3.03 10.57 0.73
C GLN A 317 4.04 11.64 0.32
N PRO A 318 5.25 11.28 -0.16
CA PRO A 318 6.23 12.24 -0.65
C PRO A 318 5.77 12.89 -1.96
N ALA A 319 6.11 14.16 -2.16
CA ALA A 319 5.82 14.88 -3.40
C ALA A 319 6.76 14.50 -4.56
N SER A 320 7.93 13.92 -4.25
CA SER A 320 9.01 13.64 -5.22
C SER A 320 8.96 12.25 -5.82
N ARG A 321 8.09 11.35 -5.33
CA ARG A 321 7.98 9.94 -5.76
C ARG A 321 6.65 9.33 -5.31
N LEU A 322 6.30 8.17 -5.86
CA LEU A 322 5.17 7.37 -5.39
C LEU A 322 5.67 6.31 -4.39
N HIS A 323 5.25 6.40 -3.13
CA HIS A 323 5.70 5.54 -2.05
C HIS A 323 7.24 5.46 -1.98
N SER A 324 7.82 4.28 -2.20
CA SER A 324 9.26 4.04 -2.22
C SER A 324 9.85 3.90 -3.62
N GLN A 325 9.01 4.02 -4.66
CA GLN A 325 9.47 3.88 -6.03
C GLN A 325 10.41 5.01 -6.41
N LEU A 326 11.55 4.65 -7.00
CA LEU A 326 12.56 5.62 -7.42
C LEU A 326 13.09 6.53 -6.30
N ASP A 327 13.11 6.05 -5.04
CA ASP A 327 13.70 6.80 -3.94
C ASP A 327 15.18 7.16 -4.19
N GLY A 328 15.93 6.25 -4.84
CA GLY A 328 17.30 6.50 -5.33
C GLY A 328 17.38 7.40 -6.57
N GLY A 329 16.26 7.76 -7.18
CA GLY A 329 16.23 8.56 -8.41
C GLY A 329 16.52 10.05 -8.18
N PRO A 330 16.98 10.78 -9.22
CA PRO A 330 17.47 12.14 -9.07
C PRO A 330 16.42 13.13 -8.56
N VAL A 331 15.13 12.91 -8.81
CA VAL A 331 14.05 13.78 -8.30
C VAL A 331 13.90 13.61 -6.79
N SER A 332 13.88 12.37 -6.29
CA SER A 332 13.83 12.09 -4.86
C SER A 332 15.10 12.57 -4.15
N GLN A 333 16.27 12.29 -4.72
CA GLN A 333 17.55 12.67 -4.10
C GLN A 333 17.71 14.20 -3.94
N ARG A 334 17.19 15.02 -4.85
CA ARG A 334 17.19 16.49 -4.70
C ARG A 334 16.33 16.99 -3.54
N SER A 335 15.38 16.21 -3.06
CA SER A 335 14.54 16.57 -1.92
C SER A 335 15.17 16.21 -0.56
N LYS A 336 16.22 15.39 -0.55
CA LYS A 336 16.88 14.94 0.68
C LYS A 336 17.71 16.06 1.32
N VAL A 337 17.78 16.06 2.64
CA VAL A 337 18.66 16.93 3.44
C VAL A 337 19.80 16.09 3.95
N GLN A 338 21.03 16.41 3.52
CA GLN A 338 22.22 15.61 3.83
C GLN A 338 22.05 14.10 3.57
N GLY A 339 21.37 13.75 2.45
CA GLY A 339 21.08 12.37 2.04
C GLY A 339 19.93 11.70 2.80
N ARG A 340 19.21 12.40 3.67
CA ARG A 340 18.13 11.84 4.52
C ARG A 340 16.77 12.42 4.14
N GLU A 341 15.71 11.68 4.45
CA GLU A 341 14.34 12.13 4.23
C GLU A 341 14.09 13.41 5.03
N PRO A 342 13.45 14.44 4.43
CA PRO A 342 13.16 15.68 5.15
C PRO A 342 12.04 15.47 6.19
N ILE A 343 12.29 15.91 7.41
CA ILE A 343 11.26 16.13 8.43
C ILE A 343 10.87 17.60 8.46
N ARG A 344 9.59 17.87 8.16
CA ARG A 344 9.07 19.24 8.22
C ARG A 344 8.55 19.54 9.61
N MET A 345 8.89 20.72 10.15
CA MET A 345 8.50 21.16 11.49
C MET A 345 8.08 22.64 11.49
N ASN A 346 7.14 22.95 12.40
CA ASN A 346 6.81 24.34 12.70
C ASN A 346 8.04 25.04 13.33
N PRO A 347 8.31 26.33 12.99
CA PRO A 347 9.47 27.06 13.53
C PRO A 347 9.46 27.17 15.05
N VAL A 348 8.30 27.25 15.71
CA VAL A 348 8.21 27.29 17.17
C VAL A 348 8.64 25.97 17.79
N ASP A 349 8.23 24.83 17.20
CA ASP A 349 8.60 23.51 17.69
C ASP A 349 10.09 23.21 17.46
N ALA A 350 10.65 23.74 16.38
CA ALA A 350 12.09 23.66 16.11
C ALA A 350 12.90 24.54 17.09
N ALA A 351 12.45 25.76 17.35
CA ALA A 351 13.15 26.68 18.26
C ALA A 351 13.24 26.14 19.69
N VAL A 352 12.18 25.53 20.21
CA VAL A 352 12.18 24.89 21.56
C VAL A 352 13.21 23.77 21.65
N ARG A 353 13.59 23.17 20.51
CA ARG A 353 14.58 22.07 20.40
C ARG A 353 15.95 22.57 19.92
N HIS A 354 16.15 23.88 19.79
CA HIS A 354 17.37 24.50 19.26
C HIS A 354 17.76 23.98 17.86
N LEU A 355 16.75 23.71 17.00
CA LEU A 355 16.93 23.21 15.65
C LEU A 355 16.80 24.33 14.62
N VAL A 356 17.61 24.22 13.58
CA VAL A 356 17.58 25.11 12.41
C VAL A 356 17.38 24.28 11.13
N ASP A 357 17.01 24.96 10.06
CA ASP A 357 16.85 24.37 8.73
C ASP A 357 18.16 23.68 8.29
N GLY A 358 18.07 22.45 7.79
CA GLY A 358 19.23 21.67 7.38
C GLY A 358 19.90 20.83 8.49
N ASP A 359 19.53 20.99 9.76
CA ASP A 359 20.04 20.13 10.83
C ASP A 359 19.64 18.67 10.60
N VAL A 360 20.48 17.73 11.00
CA VAL A 360 20.11 16.31 11.10
C VAL A 360 19.64 16.01 12.52
N VAL A 361 18.50 15.37 12.62
CA VAL A 361 17.84 15.03 13.88
C VAL A 361 17.60 13.55 14.01
N ARG A 362 17.55 13.08 15.26
CA ARG A 362 16.97 11.79 15.62
C ARG A 362 15.49 11.96 15.90
N VAL A 363 14.65 11.23 15.19
CA VAL A 363 13.22 11.10 15.44
C VAL A 363 13.01 9.77 16.13
N PHE A 364 12.35 9.75 17.27
CA PHE A 364 12.28 8.52 18.07
C PHE A 364 11.01 8.38 18.91
N ASN A 365 10.73 7.16 19.29
CA ASN A 365 9.83 6.76 20.37
C ASN A 365 10.31 5.42 20.97
N ASP A 366 9.47 4.74 21.74
CA ASP A 366 9.80 3.45 22.37
C ASP A 366 9.84 2.25 21.41
N ARG A 367 9.42 2.43 20.13
CA ARG A 367 9.50 1.39 19.10
C ARG A 367 10.79 1.41 18.30
N GLY A 368 11.39 2.56 18.14
CA GLY A 368 12.62 2.71 17.38
C GLY A 368 13.02 4.16 17.15
N SER A 369 13.97 4.36 16.25
CA SER A 369 14.43 5.69 15.85
C SER A 369 14.90 5.75 14.41
N CYS A 370 14.84 6.96 13.81
CA CYS A 370 15.48 7.24 12.53
C CYS A 370 16.12 8.62 12.50
N LEU A 371 17.09 8.79 11.58
CA LEU A 371 17.64 10.11 11.27
C LEU A 371 16.87 10.76 10.12
N ALA A 372 16.62 12.06 10.25
CA ALA A 372 15.94 12.87 9.24
C ALA A 372 16.58 14.26 9.15
N GLY A 373 16.41 14.94 8.03
CA GLY A 373 16.91 16.30 7.87
C GLY A 373 15.81 17.34 8.08
N VAL A 374 16.05 18.35 8.90
CA VAL A 374 15.06 19.38 9.26
C VAL A 374 14.77 20.30 8.08
N VAL A 375 13.48 20.53 7.85
CA VAL A 375 12.94 21.59 6.98
C VAL A 375 11.92 22.39 7.78
N ILE A 376 12.19 23.67 7.98
CA ILE A 376 11.28 24.57 8.69
C ILE A 376 10.11 24.94 7.76
N ASP A 377 8.87 24.75 8.23
CA ASP A 377 7.66 25.07 7.46
C ASP A 377 6.61 25.74 8.34
N GLU A 378 6.42 27.04 8.16
CA GLU A 378 5.47 27.87 8.91
C GLU A 378 4.00 27.46 8.71
N ARG A 379 3.71 26.72 7.63
CA ARG A 379 2.35 26.26 7.31
C ARG A 379 1.94 25.04 8.15
N LEU A 380 2.89 24.37 8.78
CA LEU A 380 2.57 23.26 9.68
C LEU A 380 1.99 23.79 10.99
N ARG A 381 0.96 23.07 11.46
CA ARG A 381 0.44 23.27 12.81
C ARG A 381 1.55 22.97 13.84
N ARG A 382 1.54 23.69 14.95
CA ARG A 382 2.36 23.35 16.13
C ARG A 382 2.05 21.95 16.63
N ASP A 383 3.05 21.32 17.21
CA ASP A 383 3.01 19.96 17.75
C ASP A 383 2.80 18.87 16.66
N VAL A 384 2.94 19.23 15.37
CA VAL A 384 2.82 18.29 14.24
C VAL A 384 4.08 18.35 13.39
N VAL A 385 4.60 17.18 13.06
CA VAL A 385 5.73 17.03 12.12
C VAL A 385 5.34 16.11 10.97
N GLN A 386 5.95 16.31 9.80
CA GLN A 386 5.76 15.46 8.64
C GLN A 386 7.08 14.80 8.27
N LEU A 387 7.09 13.48 8.22
CA LEU A 387 8.18 12.67 7.69
C LEU A 387 7.58 11.68 6.69
N ALA A 388 7.83 11.93 5.40
CA ALA A 388 7.19 11.19 4.33
C ALA A 388 7.55 9.69 4.36
N THR A 389 6.57 8.84 4.03
CA THR A 389 6.78 7.40 3.88
C THR A 389 7.65 7.08 2.66
N GLY A 390 8.22 5.88 2.60
CA GLY A 390 8.88 5.33 1.42
C GLY A 390 10.38 5.61 1.31
N ALA A 391 11.01 6.32 2.25
CA ALA A 391 12.48 6.28 2.35
C ALA A 391 12.93 4.84 2.59
N TRP A 392 13.92 4.36 1.82
CA TRP A 392 14.39 2.98 1.97
C TRP A 392 15.03 2.79 3.33
N PHE A 393 14.64 1.70 4.00
CA PHE A 393 15.21 1.35 5.30
C PHE A 393 16.70 1.08 5.17
N ASP A 394 17.50 1.73 6.02
CA ASP A 394 18.95 1.63 6.05
C ASP A 394 19.39 1.60 7.53
N PRO A 395 19.64 0.42 8.11
CA PRO A 395 20.02 0.32 9.51
C PRO A 395 21.46 0.77 9.75
N ALA A 396 21.70 1.48 10.83
CA ALA A 396 23.07 1.86 11.26
C ALA A 396 23.94 0.62 11.49
N ASP A 397 23.36 -0.45 12.02
CA ASP A 397 23.95 -1.78 12.16
C ASP A 397 23.00 -2.84 11.55
N PRO A 398 23.36 -3.47 10.44
CA PRO A 398 22.54 -4.52 9.84
C PRO A 398 22.32 -5.75 10.72
N SER A 399 23.20 -6.02 11.69
CA SER A 399 23.12 -7.18 12.58
C SER A 399 22.18 -6.99 13.76
N ASP A 400 21.88 -5.73 14.13
CA ASP A 400 20.96 -5.39 15.21
C ASP A 400 19.55 -5.14 14.66
N PRO A 401 18.54 -5.97 15.00
CA PRO A 401 17.16 -5.76 14.56
C PRO A 401 16.56 -4.44 15.03
N ASP A 402 17.05 -3.87 16.13
CA ASP A 402 16.59 -2.62 16.72
C ASP A 402 17.41 -1.40 16.27
N ALA A 403 18.37 -1.58 15.37
CA ALA A 403 19.21 -0.51 14.86
C ALA A 403 18.39 0.67 14.29
N MET A 404 18.86 1.86 14.62
CA MET A 404 18.33 3.12 14.08
C MET A 404 18.40 3.13 12.55
N CYS A 405 17.33 3.59 11.88
CA CYS A 405 17.35 3.84 10.45
C CYS A 405 18.07 5.17 10.15
N VAL A 406 19.12 5.15 9.33
CA VAL A 406 19.92 6.35 9.03
C VAL A 406 19.38 7.19 7.88
N HIS A 407 18.35 6.70 7.16
CA HIS A 407 17.84 7.31 5.93
C HIS A 407 16.48 8.01 6.08
N GLY A 408 15.76 7.79 7.21
CA GLY A 408 14.50 8.47 7.52
C GLY A 408 13.24 7.67 7.19
N ASN A 409 13.26 6.34 7.34
CA ASN A 409 12.06 5.53 7.20
C ASN A 409 11.17 5.66 8.46
N PRO A 410 9.95 6.27 8.37
CA PRO A 410 9.09 6.48 9.54
C PRO A 410 8.48 5.17 10.08
N ASN A 411 8.51 4.08 9.33
CA ASN A 411 7.92 2.82 9.76
C ASN A 411 8.68 2.13 10.90
N VAL A 412 9.87 2.61 11.24
CA VAL A 412 10.56 2.19 12.47
C VAL A 412 9.88 2.74 13.74
N LEU A 413 9.00 3.74 13.59
CA LEU A 413 8.33 4.46 14.67
C LEU A 413 6.87 4.06 14.83
N THR A 414 6.23 3.54 13.77
CA THR A 414 4.79 3.26 13.71
C THR A 414 4.44 1.93 14.38
N ASP A 415 3.19 1.80 14.82
CA ASP A 415 2.68 0.58 15.44
C ASP A 415 2.12 -0.39 14.39
N ASP A 416 2.38 -1.68 14.50
CA ASP A 416 1.90 -2.73 13.60
C ASP A 416 0.63 -3.43 14.11
N VAL A 417 -0.29 -2.66 14.66
CA VAL A 417 -1.62 -3.12 15.01
C VAL A 417 -2.58 -2.93 13.84
N GLY A 418 -3.57 -3.80 13.73
CA GLY A 418 -4.66 -3.61 12.76
C GLY A 418 -5.58 -2.46 13.13
N THR A 419 -6.34 -1.93 12.15
CA THR A 419 -7.33 -0.86 12.38
C THR A 419 -8.39 -1.28 13.40
N SER A 420 -8.97 -2.46 13.22
CA SER A 420 -9.91 -3.12 14.14
C SER A 420 -9.99 -4.61 13.85
N SER A 421 -10.73 -5.37 14.65
CA SER A 421 -11.04 -6.79 14.43
C SER A 421 -11.88 -7.01 13.17
N LEU A 422 -12.58 -6.00 12.68
CA LEU A 422 -13.33 -6.07 11.42
C LEU A 422 -12.41 -6.15 10.20
N ALA A 423 -11.54 -5.15 9.99
CA ALA A 423 -10.81 -5.02 8.73
C ALA A 423 -9.31 -5.34 8.83
N ARG A 424 -8.72 -5.21 10.02
CA ARG A 424 -7.28 -5.38 10.26
C ARG A 424 -6.39 -4.70 9.21
N GLY A 425 -6.80 -3.50 8.76
CA GLY A 425 -6.01 -2.69 7.84
C GLY A 425 -4.74 -2.15 8.51
N SER A 426 -3.74 -1.79 7.70
CA SER A 426 -2.48 -1.20 8.19
C SER A 426 -2.68 0.20 8.79
N THR A 427 -1.99 0.53 9.88
CA THR A 427 -2.17 1.76 10.67
C THR A 427 -1.02 2.76 10.59
N GLY A 428 -0.14 2.71 9.64
CA GLY A 428 1.11 3.47 9.61
C GLY A 428 1.03 4.96 9.31
N ALA A 429 -0.15 5.62 9.33
CA ALA A 429 -0.26 7.00 8.87
C ALA A 429 0.14 8.05 9.92
N HIS A 430 0.12 7.73 11.22
CA HIS A 430 0.46 8.66 12.28
C HIS A 430 0.99 7.95 13.54
N VAL A 431 1.74 8.68 14.35
CA VAL A 431 2.32 8.20 15.61
C VAL A 431 2.85 9.40 16.43
N LEU A 432 3.01 9.21 17.73
CA LEU A 432 3.68 10.20 18.59
C LEU A 432 5.19 9.94 18.66
N VAL A 433 5.96 11.02 18.54
CA VAL A 433 7.44 11.02 18.53
C VAL A 433 8.02 12.18 19.33
N GLU A 434 9.30 12.08 19.63
CA GLU A 434 10.15 13.20 20.00
C GLU A 434 11.25 13.36 18.96
N VAL A 435 11.78 14.58 18.84
CA VAL A 435 12.82 14.99 17.89
C VAL A 435 13.93 15.71 18.65
N GLU A 436 15.16 15.28 18.47
CA GLU A 436 16.34 15.93 19.06
C GLU A 436 17.45 16.08 18.03
N LYS A 437 18.31 17.09 18.20
CA LYS A 437 19.49 17.25 17.35
C LYS A 437 20.40 16.03 17.48
N PHE A 438 20.80 15.48 16.34
CA PHE A 438 21.74 14.35 16.36
C PHE A 438 23.14 14.84 16.71
N ALA A 439 23.69 14.28 17.78
CA ALA A 439 25.03 14.60 18.24
C ALA A 439 26.03 13.52 17.79
N GLY A 440 27.17 13.94 17.26
CA GLY A 440 28.24 13.06 16.84
C GLY A 440 28.38 12.93 15.32
N PRO A 441 29.30 12.06 14.85
CA PRO A 441 29.54 11.86 13.42
C PRO A 441 28.33 11.23 12.75
N LEU A 442 27.91 11.80 11.62
CA LEU A 442 26.77 11.27 10.86
C LEU A 442 27.14 9.92 10.21
N PRO A 443 26.37 8.86 10.44
CA PRO A 443 26.59 7.61 9.75
C PRO A 443 26.33 7.77 8.25
N PRO A 444 27.07 7.06 7.37
CA PRO A 444 26.82 7.11 5.94
C PRO A 444 25.45 6.51 5.60
N VAL A 445 24.80 7.06 4.58
CA VAL A 445 23.56 6.49 4.00
C VAL A 445 23.95 5.51 2.89
N ARG A 446 23.55 4.25 3.04
CA ARG A 446 23.83 3.14 2.11
C ARG A 446 22.54 2.47 1.58
N ALA A 447 21.42 3.18 1.72
CA ALA A 447 20.10 2.66 1.37
C ALA A 447 20.06 2.05 -0.05
N HIS A 448 20.72 2.68 -1.00
CA HIS A 448 20.70 2.31 -2.43
C HIS A 448 21.94 1.56 -2.88
N GLU A 449 22.92 1.35 -2.00
CA GLU A 449 24.12 0.60 -2.32
C GLU A 449 23.82 -0.92 -2.32
N PRO A 450 24.43 -1.69 -3.26
CA PRO A 450 24.34 -3.14 -3.23
C PRO A 450 25.08 -3.69 -1.99
N PRO A 451 24.69 -4.87 -1.48
CA PRO A 451 25.46 -5.55 -0.45
C PRO A 451 26.81 -5.99 -1.01
N ARG A 452 27.77 -6.23 -0.12
CA ARG A 452 29.05 -6.83 -0.50
C ARG A 452 28.83 -8.28 -0.94
N ILE A 453 29.02 -8.53 -2.23
CA ILE A 453 28.92 -9.88 -2.80
C ILE A 453 30.26 -10.58 -2.60
N VAL A 454 30.24 -11.74 -1.95
CA VAL A 454 31.40 -12.63 -1.79
C VAL A 454 31.15 -13.86 -2.66
N GLN A 455 31.97 -14.06 -3.67
CA GLN A 455 31.97 -15.33 -4.41
C GLN A 455 32.59 -16.42 -3.52
N ARG A 456 31.89 -17.51 -3.35
CA ARG A 456 32.36 -18.73 -2.66
C ARG A 456 32.93 -19.70 -3.66
#